data_8c66538952bb760ccddca14b5efdfd7e
#
_entry.id   8c66538952bb760ccddca14b5efdfd7e
#
_cell.length_a   1.000
_cell.length_b   1.000
_cell.length_c   1.000
_cell.angle_alpha   90.00
_cell.angle_beta   90.00
_cell.angle_gamma   90.00
#
_symmetry.space_group_name_H-M   'P 1'
#
loop_
_entity.id
_entity.type
_entity.pdbx_description
1 polymer ?
#
loop_
_entity_poly.entity_id
_entity_poly.type
_entity_poly.pdbx_seq_one_letter_code
_entity_poly.pdbx_strand_id
1 'polypeptide(L)'
;MTTPSETSPSRMNSTQAWVSYLSKVELPVLANTLRQINELTDSRNSTVNELANVILNDAQLTSQVLRLSNTVFYNQTRTQVSTVSRAITLIGFDAVKSMAISSLIVDSLLKRNDRPHLLRCLARAIHAAVQARCLMPKRTEHALEEVFIGALLMNIGELAFWSCETEQASELEERLRLEEPPVEAQKSVLHTTFTEITRGLVDAWSLGPFIKEVVAPGKANSMASSLVRNSVEMARVSENGWSGAEMDKVLEKLSDDIGETPAAIRDQLKVNAQEASKVAVSLGIPQVTALLPGNQESAPDAPAMDSDLQLQILRELTQALAEKPDINEVCQLVIEGIHRAIGMQRVALLMTDRSGELLVPRKVGGRGTEEWREHFVIKKDGTGPLGPLLPHGTCAVYEPRKQTEGVPYDRWLGKVPALAGSLKAKGRLVGLFYADNAAAGYVPSEQQLAAFGHFIQNAQLCLTLMSARG
;
A
#
# COMPACT_ATOMS: atom_id res chain seq x y z
N MET A 1 -22.94 -38.50 -21.13
CA MET A 1 -22.62 -37.83 -19.81
C MET A 1 -22.19 -36.45 -20.18
N THR A 2 -23.13 -35.53 -20.12
CA THR A 2 -22.93 -34.11 -20.36
C THR A 2 -22.38 -33.47 -19.10
N THR A 3 -21.20 -32.88 -19.17
CA THR A 3 -20.62 -32.04 -18.17
C THR A 3 -21.57 -30.88 -17.86
N PRO A 4 -21.79 -30.49 -16.55
CA PRO A 4 -22.54 -29.30 -16.25
C PRO A 4 -21.76 -28.09 -16.73
N SER A 5 -22.38 -27.28 -17.58
CA SER A 5 -21.86 -25.95 -17.94
C SER A 5 -21.75 -25.11 -16.66
N GLU A 6 -20.54 -24.64 -16.38
CA GLU A 6 -20.30 -23.54 -15.43
C GLU A 6 -21.12 -22.33 -15.91
N THR A 7 -22.27 -22.13 -15.32
CA THR A 7 -23.04 -20.90 -15.51
C THR A 7 -22.27 -19.78 -14.84
N SER A 8 -21.64 -18.93 -15.64
CA SER A 8 -21.13 -17.64 -15.18
C SER A 8 -22.22 -16.95 -14.35
N PRO A 9 -21.90 -16.39 -13.16
CA PRO A 9 -22.89 -15.77 -12.32
C PRO A 9 -23.58 -14.66 -13.11
N SER A 10 -24.91 -14.69 -13.13
CA SER A 10 -25.71 -13.67 -13.82
C SER A 10 -25.31 -12.29 -13.29
N ARG A 11 -25.11 -11.33 -14.21
CA ARG A 11 -24.69 -9.95 -13.88
C ARG A 11 -25.63 -9.33 -12.85
N MET A 12 -25.09 -8.87 -11.71
CA MET A 12 -25.84 -8.19 -10.67
C MET A 12 -26.17 -6.76 -11.12
N ASN A 13 -27.43 -6.36 -10.99
CA ASN A 13 -27.95 -5.08 -11.52
C ASN A 13 -28.71 -4.25 -10.46
N SER A 14 -28.55 -4.55 -9.19
CA SER A 14 -29.15 -3.80 -8.09
C SER A 14 -28.43 -4.04 -6.78
N THR A 15 -28.59 -3.13 -5.82
CA THR A 15 -28.09 -3.29 -4.44
C THR A 15 -28.51 -4.61 -3.82
N GLN A 16 -29.77 -4.98 -3.96
CA GLN A 16 -30.31 -6.22 -3.37
C GLN A 16 -29.69 -7.48 -4.01
N ALA A 17 -29.43 -7.47 -5.32
CA ALA A 17 -28.76 -8.57 -5.99
C ALA A 17 -27.31 -8.74 -5.46
N TRP A 18 -26.57 -7.64 -5.34
CA TRP A 18 -25.24 -7.65 -4.75
C TRP A 18 -25.22 -8.13 -3.32
N VAL A 19 -26.09 -7.61 -2.46
CA VAL A 19 -26.18 -8.03 -1.06
C VAL A 19 -26.51 -9.52 -0.95
N SER A 20 -27.46 -10.01 -1.76
CA SER A 20 -27.81 -11.43 -1.78
C SER A 20 -26.65 -12.31 -2.26
N TYR A 21 -25.95 -11.90 -3.31
CA TYR A 21 -24.81 -12.62 -3.86
C TYR A 21 -23.65 -12.69 -2.84
N LEU A 22 -23.23 -11.54 -2.28
CA LEU A 22 -22.16 -11.47 -1.30
C LEU A 22 -22.47 -12.26 -0.03
N SER A 23 -23.72 -12.21 0.46
CA SER A 23 -24.10 -12.88 1.70
C SER A 23 -24.31 -14.39 1.56
N LYS A 24 -24.78 -14.86 0.41
CA LYS A 24 -25.22 -16.26 0.26
C LYS A 24 -24.27 -17.10 -0.59
N VAL A 25 -23.54 -16.49 -1.51
CA VAL A 25 -22.68 -17.18 -2.47
C VAL A 25 -21.20 -16.99 -2.10
N GLU A 26 -20.80 -15.75 -1.90
CA GLU A 26 -19.38 -15.43 -1.70
C GLU A 26 -18.91 -15.57 -0.26
N LEU A 27 -19.64 -15.02 0.70
CA LEU A 27 -19.20 -14.90 2.09
C LEU A 27 -20.21 -15.48 3.11
N PRO A 28 -20.82 -16.68 2.87
CA PRO A 28 -21.84 -17.21 3.75
C PRO A 28 -21.30 -17.56 5.16
N VAL A 29 -20.05 -18.05 5.24
CA VAL A 29 -19.39 -18.38 6.51
C VAL A 29 -19.14 -17.13 7.32
N LEU A 30 -18.57 -16.08 6.68
CA LEU A 30 -18.35 -14.79 7.34
C LEU A 30 -19.64 -14.19 7.87
N ALA A 31 -20.71 -14.14 7.04
CA ALA A 31 -22.02 -13.61 7.41
C ALA A 31 -22.62 -14.33 8.64
N ASN A 32 -22.54 -15.66 8.68
CA ASN A 32 -23.06 -16.45 9.77
C ASN A 32 -22.25 -16.28 11.07
N THR A 33 -20.92 -16.32 10.97
CA THR A 33 -20.05 -16.20 12.17
C THR A 33 -20.12 -14.80 12.77
N LEU A 34 -20.17 -13.74 11.93
CA LEU A 34 -20.37 -12.36 12.41
C LEU A 34 -21.70 -12.21 13.14
N ARG A 35 -22.77 -12.83 12.62
CA ARG A 35 -24.07 -12.82 13.29
C ARG A 35 -24.00 -13.52 14.67
N GLN A 36 -23.42 -14.71 14.72
CA GLN A 36 -23.25 -15.45 15.99
C GLN A 36 -22.47 -14.63 17.03
N ILE A 37 -21.34 -14.04 16.64
CA ILE A 37 -20.51 -13.21 17.54
C ILE A 37 -21.30 -11.98 18.02
N ASN A 38 -22.12 -11.36 17.18
CA ASN A 38 -22.92 -10.19 17.56
C ASN A 38 -24.10 -10.58 18.49
N GLU A 39 -24.77 -11.68 18.21
CA GLU A 39 -25.86 -12.18 19.06
C GLU A 39 -25.39 -12.50 20.49
N LEU A 40 -24.16 -12.99 20.67
CA LEU A 40 -23.56 -13.24 21.99
C LEU A 40 -23.43 -11.97 22.83
N THR A 41 -23.16 -10.84 22.24
CA THR A 41 -22.92 -9.57 22.95
C THR A 41 -24.21 -8.81 23.30
N ASP A 42 -25.28 -9.00 22.52
CA ASP A 42 -26.57 -8.38 22.76
C ASP A 42 -27.33 -9.08 23.90
N SER A 43 -26.93 -10.29 24.26
CA SER A 43 -27.52 -11.03 25.36
C SER A 43 -26.82 -10.70 26.70
N ARG A 44 -27.53 -10.20 27.67
CA ARG A 44 -27.03 -9.90 29.05
C ARG A 44 -26.43 -11.12 29.79
N ASN A 45 -26.55 -12.31 29.22
CA ASN A 45 -26.13 -13.60 29.80
C ASN A 45 -24.95 -14.24 29.01
N SER A 46 -24.34 -13.54 28.04
CA SER A 46 -23.21 -14.10 27.29
C SER A 46 -22.04 -14.35 28.22
N THR A 47 -21.56 -15.57 28.24
CA THR A 47 -20.45 -15.97 29.09
C THR A 47 -19.13 -15.96 28.31
N VAL A 48 -18.03 -15.81 29.06
CA VAL A 48 -16.64 -16.00 28.52
C VAL A 48 -16.55 -17.32 27.74
N ASN A 49 -17.25 -18.37 28.21
CA ASN A 49 -17.20 -19.70 27.59
C ASN A 49 -17.91 -19.74 26.22
N GLU A 50 -18.97 -18.97 26.01
CA GLU A 50 -19.72 -18.96 24.75
C GLU A 50 -18.87 -18.32 23.64
N LEU A 51 -18.28 -17.15 23.90
CA LEU A 51 -17.36 -16.52 22.93
C LEU A 51 -16.13 -17.40 22.69
N ALA A 52 -15.55 -17.96 23.74
CA ALA A 52 -14.41 -18.88 23.60
C ALA A 52 -14.77 -20.09 22.74
N ASN A 53 -15.96 -20.67 22.89
CA ASN A 53 -16.39 -21.80 22.07
C ASN A 53 -16.54 -21.43 20.59
N VAL A 54 -17.12 -20.27 20.28
CA VAL A 54 -17.21 -19.79 18.87
C VAL A 54 -15.83 -19.65 18.26
N ILE A 55 -14.87 -19.06 18.98
CA ILE A 55 -13.50 -18.89 18.53
C ILE A 55 -12.78 -20.23 18.39
N LEU A 56 -12.91 -21.14 19.36
CA LEU A 56 -12.24 -22.44 19.39
C LEU A 56 -12.76 -23.43 18.33
N ASN A 57 -13.93 -23.18 17.75
CA ASN A 57 -14.45 -23.99 16.64
C ASN A 57 -13.66 -23.80 15.35
N ASP A 58 -12.84 -22.73 15.24
CA ASP A 58 -11.97 -22.46 14.10
C ASP A 58 -10.51 -22.33 14.59
N ALA A 59 -9.64 -23.26 14.18
CA ALA A 59 -8.25 -23.30 14.60
C ALA A 59 -7.44 -22.09 14.09
N GLN A 60 -7.78 -21.57 12.90
CA GLN A 60 -7.13 -20.39 12.32
C GLN A 60 -7.54 -19.13 13.10
N LEU A 61 -8.82 -18.95 13.34
CA LEU A 61 -9.34 -17.86 14.16
C LEU A 61 -8.74 -17.90 15.58
N THR A 62 -8.68 -19.06 16.21
CA THR A 62 -8.02 -19.26 17.51
C THR A 62 -6.58 -18.78 17.50
N SER A 63 -5.79 -19.19 16.50
CA SER A 63 -4.39 -18.81 16.37
C SER A 63 -4.22 -17.30 16.16
N GLN A 64 -5.09 -16.68 15.37
CA GLN A 64 -5.05 -15.24 15.10
C GLN A 64 -5.43 -14.43 16.34
N VAL A 65 -6.49 -14.80 17.04
CA VAL A 65 -6.90 -14.15 18.30
C VAL A 65 -5.79 -14.23 19.35
N LEU A 66 -5.14 -15.38 19.50
CA LEU A 66 -4.02 -15.51 20.44
C LEU A 66 -2.79 -14.68 20.03
N ARG A 67 -2.49 -14.56 18.75
CA ARG A 67 -1.42 -13.66 18.26
C ARG A 67 -1.73 -12.21 18.56
N LEU A 68 -2.92 -11.73 18.23
CA LEU A 68 -3.37 -10.37 18.51
C LEU A 68 -3.36 -10.07 20.01
N SER A 69 -3.81 -11.03 20.84
CA SER A 69 -3.81 -10.93 22.29
C SER A 69 -2.41 -10.77 22.91
N ASN A 70 -1.36 -11.12 22.20
CA ASN A 70 0.02 -10.96 22.65
C ASN A 70 0.69 -9.71 22.05
N THR A 71 -0.02 -8.89 21.29
CA THR A 71 0.50 -7.60 20.80
C THR A 71 0.43 -6.52 21.88
N VAL A 72 1.35 -5.57 21.83
CA VAL A 72 1.35 -4.41 22.76
C VAL A 72 0.09 -3.56 22.60
N PHE A 73 -0.52 -3.57 21.40
CA PHE A 73 -1.73 -2.84 21.10
C PHE A 73 -2.92 -3.25 21.98
N TYR A 74 -3.06 -4.55 22.25
CA TYR A 74 -4.13 -5.09 23.10
C TYR A 74 -3.66 -5.46 24.51
N ASN A 75 -2.39 -5.83 24.69
CA ASN A 75 -1.83 -6.35 25.93
C ASN A 75 -0.65 -5.50 26.41
N GLN A 76 -0.94 -4.37 27.03
CA GLN A 76 0.06 -3.45 27.55
C GLN A 76 0.88 -4.05 28.71
N THR A 77 0.32 -5.01 29.43
CA THR A 77 1.00 -5.68 30.56
C THR A 77 2.08 -6.67 30.10
N ARG A 78 2.10 -7.03 28.81
CA ARG A 78 2.99 -8.03 28.23
C ARG A 78 2.93 -9.43 28.87
N THR A 79 1.84 -9.72 29.59
CA THR A 79 1.60 -11.04 30.17
C THR A 79 1.28 -12.01 29.02
N GLN A 80 2.01 -13.13 28.91
CA GLN A 80 1.79 -14.09 27.85
C GLN A 80 0.39 -14.72 27.96
N VAL A 81 -0.36 -14.66 26.88
CA VAL A 81 -1.71 -15.23 26.72
C VAL A 81 -1.61 -16.49 25.84
N SER A 82 -1.98 -17.62 26.40
CA SER A 82 -1.87 -18.93 25.74
C SER A 82 -3.23 -19.61 25.47
N THR A 83 -4.32 -19.07 26.02
CA THR A 83 -5.68 -19.60 25.81
C THR A 83 -6.68 -18.48 25.54
N VAL A 84 -7.74 -18.77 24.78
CA VAL A 84 -8.80 -17.81 24.46
C VAL A 84 -9.53 -17.34 25.74
N SER A 85 -9.84 -18.26 26.66
CA SER A 85 -10.48 -17.89 27.94
C SER A 85 -9.61 -16.92 28.76
N ARG A 86 -8.28 -17.13 28.77
CA ARG A 86 -7.34 -16.21 29.42
C ARG A 86 -7.26 -14.88 28.71
N ALA A 87 -7.34 -14.85 27.37
CA ALA A 87 -7.43 -13.61 26.60
C ALA A 87 -8.66 -12.81 27.02
N ILE A 88 -9.84 -13.43 27.07
CA ILE A 88 -11.09 -12.77 27.47
C ILE A 88 -11.00 -12.24 28.91
N THR A 89 -10.41 -13.01 29.81
CA THR A 89 -10.27 -12.60 31.22
C THR A 89 -9.29 -11.46 31.43
N LEU A 90 -8.18 -11.44 30.67
CA LEU A 90 -7.08 -10.48 30.87
C LEU A 90 -7.29 -9.18 30.07
N ILE A 91 -7.76 -9.29 28.84
CA ILE A 91 -7.84 -8.20 27.87
C ILE A 91 -9.27 -7.65 27.80
N GLY A 92 -10.27 -8.48 28.12
CA GLY A 92 -11.68 -8.12 28.08
C GLY A 92 -12.44 -8.80 26.94
N PHE A 93 -13.76 -8.92 27.14
CA PHE A 93 -14.67 -9.58 26.21
C PHE A 93 -14.75 -8.82 24.86
N ASP A 94 -14.94 -7.51 24.92
CA ASP A 94 -15.10 -6.65 23.73
C ASP A 94 -13.84 -6.64 22.87
N ALA A 95 -12.66 -6.58 23.49
CA ALA A 95 -11.39 -6.61 22.75
C ALA A 95 -11.19 -7.96 22.03
N VAL A 96 -11.48 -9.09 22.67
CA VAL A 96 -11.37 -10.42 22.05
C VAL A 96 -12.42 -10.60 20.95
N LYS A 97 -13.62 -10.04 21.13
CA LYS A 97 -14.64 -9.94 20.08
C LYS A 97 -14.12 -9.18 18.85
N SER A 98 -13.53 -7.99 19.05
CA SER A 98 -12.94 -7.19 17.98
C SER A 98 -11.84 -7.95 17.23
N MET A 99 -10.97 -8.65 17.96
CA MET A 99 -9.93 -9.49 17.37
C MET A 99 -10.53 -10.59 16.50
N ALA A 100 -11.56 -11.28 16.98
CA ALA A 100 -12.22 -12.35 16.25
C ALA A 100 -12.90 -11.84 14.97
N ILE A 101 -13.62 -10.72 15.04
CA ILE A 101 -14.26 -10.08 13.89
C ILE A 101 -13.19 -9.66 12.85
N SER A 102 -12.15 -8.99 13.28
CA SER A 102 -11.07 -8.52 12.39
C SER A 102 -10.39 -9.68 11.68
N SER A 103 -10.08 -10.75 12.42
CA SER A 103 -9.45 -11.95 11.89
C SER A 103 -10.33 -12.66 10.87
N LEU A 104 -11.63 -12.80 11.17
CA LEU A 104 -12.61 -13.41 10.26
C LEU A 104 -12.74 -12.64 8.94
N ILE A 105 -12.79 -11.31 9.01
CA ILE A 105 -12.89 -10.45 7.82
C ILE A 105 -11.67 -10.66 6.94
N VAL A 106 -10.48 -10.48 7.51
CA VAL A 106 -9.23 -10.62 6.77
C VAL A 106 -9.11 -12.01 6.14
N ASP A 107 -9.36 -13.06 6.91
CA ASP A 107 -9.25 -14.44 6.44
C ASP A 107 -10.27 -14.76 5.34
N SER A 108 -11.52 -14.37 5.54
CA SER A 108 -12.59 -14.65 4.57
C SER A 108 -12.40 -13.93 3.24
N LEU A 109 -11.89 -12.69 3.28
CA LEU A 109 -11.71 -11.88 2.08
C LEU A 109 -10.46 -12.30 1.28
N LEU A 110 -9.38 -12.72 1.95
CA LEU A 110 -8.12 -13.06 1.30
C LEU A 110 -8.01 -14.53 0.86
N LYS A 111 -8.89 -15.42 1.33
CA LYS A 111 -8.86 -16.83 0.91
C LYS A 111 -8.98 -17.05 -0.59
N ARG A 112 -9.53 -16.11 -1.32
CA ARG A 112 -9.90 -16.27 -2.73
C ARG A 112 -9.02 -15.49 -3.68
N ASN A 113 -8.61 -14.30 -3.30
CA ASN A 113 -7.69 -13.50 -4.12
C ASN A 113 -6.97 -12.43 -3.29
N ASP A 114 -5.83 -11.96 -3.82
CA ASP A 114 -4.98 -10.92 -3.25
C ASP A 114 -4.87 -9.70 -4.20
N ARG A 115 -5.96 -9.37 -4.88
CA ARG A 115 -6.00 -8.24 -5.81
C ARG A 115 -5.49 -6.94 -5.15
N PRO A 116 -4.75 -6.11 -5.89
CA PRO A 116 -4.18 -4.87 -5.36
C PRO A 116 -5.24 -3.94 -4.75
N HIS A 117 -6.44 -3.87 -5.35
CA HIS A 117 -7.56 -3.08 -4.82
C HIS A 117 -8.04 -3.58 -3.45
N LEU A 118 -8.18 -4.90 -3.28
CA LEU A 118 -8.58 -5.50 -2.01
C LEU A 118 -7.54 -5.22 -0.92
N LEU A 119 -6.25 -5.42 -1.22
CA LEU A 119 -5.17 -5.16 -0.26
C LEU A 119 -5.12 -3.68 0.15
N ARG A 120 -5.34 -2.75 -0.79
CA ARG A 120 -5.41 -1.31 -0.50
C ARG A 120 -6.62 -0.98 0.38
N CYS A 121 -7.80 -1.53 0.09
CA CYS A 121 -8.99 -1.34 0.91
C CYS A 121 -8.80 -1.90 2.33
N LEU A 122 -8.16 -3.07 2.48
CA LEU A 122 -7.82 -3.65 3.78
C LEU A 122 -6.82 -2.77 4.55
N ALA A 123 -5.78 -2.27 3.89
CA ALA A 123 -4.83 -1.32 4.50
C ALA A 123 -5.57 -0.12 5.07
N ARG A 124 -6.43 0.50 4.27
CA ARG A 124 -7.25 1.66 4.64
C ARG A 124 -8.18 1.35 5.80
N ALA A 125 -8.87 0.21 5.77
CA ALA A 125 -9.79 -0.20 6.82
C ALA A 125 -9.08 -0.43 8.17
N ILE A 126 -7.93 -1.14 8.17
CA ILE A 126 -7.13 -1.38 9.36
C ILE A 126 -6.56 -0.06 9.89
N HIS A 127 -6.03 0.80 9.01
CA HIS A 127 -5.52 2.11 9.41
C HIS A 127 -6.61 2.94 10.07
N ALA A 128 -7.78 3.06 9.44
CA ALA A 128 -8.93 3.78 10.01
C ALA A 128 -9.36 3.23 11.38
N ALA A 129 -9.42 1.90 11.51
CA ALA A 129 -9.82 1.24 12.76
C ALA A 129 -8.86 1.52 13.91
N VAL A 130 -7.55 1.42 13.67
CA VAL A 130 -6.52 1.73 14.66
C VAL A 130 -6.56 3.22 15.03
N GLN A 131 -6.69 4.11 14.06
CA GLN A 131 -6.78 5.54 14.31
C GLN A 131 -8.01 5.90 15.14
N ALA A 132 -9.19 5.42 14.77
CA ALA A 132 -10.42 5.68 15.51
C ALA A 132 -10.31 5.22 16.98
N ARG A 133 -9.76 4.03 17.22
CA ARG A 133 -9.53 3.51 18.57
C ARG A 133 -8.52 4.34 19.37
N CYS A 134 -7.42 4.72 18.75
CA CYS A 134 -6.35 5.50 19.42
C CYS A 134 -6.74 6.95 19.69
N LEU A 135 -7.54 7.56 18.82
CA LEU A 135 -8.03 8.93 18.97
C LEU A 135 -9.26 9.03 19.88
N MET A 136 -9.97 7.93 20.11
CA MET A 136 -11.15 7.95 20.99
C MET A 136 -10.76 8.39 22.40
N PRO A 137 -11.37 9.45 22.95
CA PRO A 137 -11.11 9.85 24.33
C PRO A 137 -11.38 8.67 25.27
N LYS A 138 -10.45 8.37 26.16
CA LYS A 138 -10.52 7.22 27.07
C LYS A 138 -11.83 7.22 27.86
N ARG A 139 -12.73 6.33 27.49
CA ARG A 139 -14.01 6.09 28.18
C ARG A 139 -14.05 4.65 28.70
N THR A 140 -14.85 3.82 28.11
CA THR A 140 -14.91 2.38 28.42
C THR A 140 -14.22 1.58 27.34
N GLU A 141 -13.73 0.37 27.67
CA GLU A 141 -13.15 -0.54 26.66
C GLU A 141 -14.17 -0.84 25.56
N HIS A 142 -15.44 -1.01 25.93
CA HIS A 142 -16.54 -1.21 24.97
C HIS A 142 -16.60 -0.10 23.90
N ALA A 143 -16.52 1.17 24.27
CA ALA A 143 -16.55 2.29 23.33
C ALA A 143 -15.33 2.31 22.39
N LEU A 144 -14.15 1.90 22.88
CA LEU A 144 -12.93 1.78 22.08
C LEU A 144 -13.07 0.71 21.00
N GLU A 145 -13.65 -0.44 21.37
CA GLU A 145 -13.84 -1.56 20.45
C GLU A 145 -14.97 -1.31 19.44
N GLU A 146 -16.04 -0.61 19.85
CA GLU A 146 -17.12 -0.21 18.93
C GLU A 146 -16.60 0.70 17.81
N VAL A 147 -15.79 1.72 18.13
CA VAL A 147 -15.22 2.60 17.10
C VAL A 147 -14.22 1.87 16.21
N PHE A 148 -13.45 0.92 16.76
CA PHE A 148 -12.53 0.08 16.00
C PHE A 148 -13.29 -0.77 14.96
N ILE A 149 -14.31 -1.53 15.41
CA ILE A 149 -15.12 -2.37 14.51
C ILE A 149 -15.91 -1.50 13.53
N GLY A 150 -16.46 -0.38 14.00
CA GLY A 150 -17.19 0.57 13.14
C GLY A 150 -16.35 1.08 11.98
N ALA A 151 -15.11 1.46 12.24
CA ALA A 151 -14.18 1.92 11.20
C ALA A 151 -13.75 0.78 10.26
N LEU A 152 -13.47 -0.41 10.79
CA LEU A 152 -13.10 -1.58 10.00
C LEU A 152 -14.20 -1.99 9.02
N LEU A 153 -15.46 -1.92 9.44
CA LEU A 153 -16.63 -2.36 8.67
C LEU A 153 -17.29 -1.26 7.84
N MET A 154 -16.92 0.01 8.02
CA MET A 154 -17.58 1.11 7.34
C MET A 154 -17.59 0.97 5.80
N ASN A 155 -16.60 0.29 5.24
CA ASN A 155 -16.46 0.04 3.80
C ASN A 155 -16.55 -1.46 3.45
N ILE A 156 -17.28 -2.24 4.25
CA ILE A 156 -17.39 -3.70 4.05
C ILE A 156 -17.93 -4.09 2.66
N GLY A 157 -18.78 -3.25 2.07
CA GLY A 157 -19.32 -3.48 0.73
C GLY A 157 -18.24 -3.39 -0.36
N GLU A 158 -17.32 -2.45 -0.25
CA GLU A 158 -16.16 -2.34 -1.14
C GLU A 158 -15.20 -3.52 -0.95
N LEU A 159 -14.88 -3.85 0.30
CA LEU A 159 -14.03 -5.00 0.65
C LEU A 159 -14.61 -6.32 0.11
N ALA A 160 -15.89 -6.57 0.36
CA ALA A 160 -16.58 -7.76 -0.11
C ALA A 160 -16.65 -7.83 -1.63
N PHE A 161 -16.86 -6.71 -2.31
CA PHE A 161 -16.88 -6.65 -3.76
C PHE A 161 -15.50 -7.02 -4.36
N TRP A 162 -14.42 -6.40 -3.87
CA TRP A 162 -13.07 -6.66 -4.39
C TRP A 162 -12.54 -8.06 -4.04
N SER A 163 -13.17 -8.77 -3.11
CA SER A 163 -12.85 -10.19 -2.87
C SER A 163 -13.46 -11.14 -3.90
N CYS A 164 -14.41 -10.66 -4.74
CA CYS A 164 -15.08 -11.46 -5.75
C CYS A 164 -14.34 -11.48 -7.09
N GLU A 165 -14.38 -12.62 -7.77
CA GLU A 165 -13.86 -12.78 -9.13
C GLU A 165 -15.01 -12.70 -10.15
N THR A 166 -15.61 -11.52 -10.29
CA THR A 166 -16.71 -11.27 -11.24
C THR A 166 -16.24 -10.46 -12.45
N GLU A 167 -16.92 -10.62 -13.59
CA GLU A 167 -16.67 -9.77 -14.77
C GLU A 167 -16.87 -8.29 -14.45
N GLN A 168 -17.85 -7.96 -13.60
CA GLN A 168 -18.12 -6.59 -13.16
C GLN A 168 -16.98 -6.02 -12.31
N ALA A 169 -16.25 -6.85 -11.55
CA ALA A 169 -15.07 -6.40 -10.83
C ALA A 169 -13.94 -6.00 -11.79
N SER A 170 -13.71 -6.79 -12.83
CA SER A 170 -12.71 -6.47 -13.85
C SER A 170 -13.10 -5.25 -14.71
N GLU A 171 -14.40 -5.10 -15.03
CA GLU A 171 -14.91 -3.93 -15.74
C GLU A 171 -14.76 -2.65 -14.91
N LEU A 172 -15.08 -2.71 -13.61
CA LEU A 172 -14.92 -1.56 -12.73
C LEU A 172 -13.44 -1.17 -12.56
N GLU A 173 -12.57 -2.17 -12.39
CA GLU A 173 -11.12 -1.95 -12.29
C GLU A 173 -10.57 -1.21 -13.52
N GLU A 174 -10.99 -1.62 -14.72
CA GLU A 174 -10.56 -0.97 -15.96
C GLU A 174 -11.07 0.47 -16.06
N ARG A 175 -12.32 0.76 -15.67
CA ARG A 175 -12.86 2.12 -15.67
C ARG A 175 -12.14 3.03 -14.68
N LEU A 176 -11.82 2.51 -13.48
CA LEU A 176 -11.05 3.25 -12.49
C LEU A 176 -9.61 3.51 -12.97
N ARG A 177 -9.03 2.57 -13.72
CA ARG A 177 -7.71 2.76 -14.36
C ARG A 177 -7.73 3.86 -15.41
N LEU A 178 -8.87 4.05 -16.09
CA LEU A 178 -9.10 5.13 -17.06
C LEU A 178 -9.47 6.47 -16.39
N GLU A 179 -9.29 6.58 -15.06
CA GLU A 179 -9.57 7.79 -14.26
C GLU A 179 -11.04 8.25 -14.32
N GLU A 180 -12.00 7.35 -14.63
CA GLU A 180 -13.42 7.66 -14.52
C GLU A 180 -13.78 7.96 -13.04
N PRO A 181 -14.64 8.97 -12.76
CA PRO A 181 -15.03 9.29 -11.39
C PRO A 181 -15.60 8.04 -10.67
N PRO A 182 -15.09 7.66 -9.49
CA PRO A 182 -15.38 6.36 -8.87
C PRO A 182 -16.87 6.08 -8.65
N VAL A 183 -17.66 7.08 -8.27
CA VAL A 183 -19.11 6.92 -8.04
C VAL A 183 -19.86 6.70 -9.35
N GLU A 184 -19.44 7.33 -10.44
CA GLU A 184 -20.04 7.18 -11.77
C GLU A 184 -19.72 5.82 -12.35
N ALA A 185 -18.45 5.39 -12.25
CA ALA A 185 -18.01 4.06 -12.64
C ALA A 185 -18.78 2.96 -11.88
N GLN A 186 -18.95 3.10 -10.55
CA GLN A 186 -19.74 2.17 -9.75
C GLN A 186 -21.20 2.12 -10.24
N LYS A 187 -21.87 3.26 -10.41
CA LYS A 187 -23.26 3.29 -10.89
C LYS A 187 -23.42 2.67 -12.26
N SER A 188 -22.47 2.90 -13.13
CA SER A 188 -22.49 2.36 -14.51
C SER A 188 -22.33 0.83 -14.54
N VAL A 189 -21.40 0.30 -13.74
CA VAL A 189 -21.05 -1.13 -13.76
C VAL A 189 -21.93 -1.95 -12.82
N LEU A 190 -22.16 -1.43 -11.60
CA LEU A 190 -22.84 -2.16 -10.53
C LEU A 190 -24.34 -1.84 -10.45
N HIS A 191 -24.78 -0.77 -11.09
CA HIS A 191 -26.11 -0.16 -10.94
C HIS A 191 -26.45 0.22 -9.48
N THR A 192 -25.43 0.45 -8.68
CA THR A 192 -25.47 0.84 -7.26
C THR A 192 -24.11 1.43 -6.86
N THR A 193 -23.93 1.73 -5.57
CA THR A 193 -22.65 2.21 -5.02
C THR A 193 -22.16 1.29 -3.90
N PHE A 194 -20.87 1.30 -3.62
CA PHE A 194 -20.30 0.57 -2.47
C PHE A 194 -20.95 0.98 -1.14
N THR A 195 -21.32 2.23 -1.00
CA THR A 195 -22.03 2.73 0.20
C THR A 195 -23.41 2.07 0.36
N GLU A 196 -24.15 1.91 -0.74
CA GLU A 196 -25.47 1.24 -0.70
C GLU A 196 -25.33 -0.25 -0.45
N ILE A 197 -24.34 -0.91 -1.06
CA ILE A 197 -24.01 -2.31 -0.78
C ILE A 197 -23.63 -2.49 0.72
N THR A 198 -22.78 -1.60 1.25
CA THR A 198 -22.38 -1.62 2.66
C THR A 198 -23.61 -1.56 3.58
N ARG A 199 -24.53 -0.64 3.37
CA ARG A 199 -25.76 -0.55 4.16
C ARG A 199 -26.59 -1.81 4.09
N GLY A 200 -26.76 -2.36 2.90
CA GLY A 200 -27.48 -3.62 2.71
C GLY A 200 -26.82 -4.81 3.43
N LEU A 201 -25.48 -4.89 3.42
CA LEU A 201 -24.74 -5.93 4.14
C LEU A 201 -24.82 -5.75 5.65
N VAL A 202 -24.74 -4.52 6.15
CA VAL A 202 -24.88 -4.20 7.59
C VAL A 202 -26.24 -4.68 8.11
N ASP A 203 -27.32 -4.50 7.33
CA ASP A 203 -28.65 -4.99 7.68
C ASP A 203 -28.75 -6.53 7.56
N ALA A 204 -28.27 -7.09 6.45
CA ALA A 204 -28.36 -8.52 6.18
C ALA A 204 -27.52 -9.36 7.17
N TRP A 205 -26.40 -8.84 7.64
CA TRP A 205 -25.50 -9.52 8.58
C TRP A 205 -25.77 -9.16 10.03
N SER A 206 -26.74 -8.26 10.32
CA SER A 206 -27.12 -7.82 11.67
C SER A 206 -25.92 -7.29 12.47
N LEU A 207 -25.16 -6.36 11.87
CA LEU A 207 -23.89 -5.89 12.45
C LEU A 207 -24.03 -4.96 13.65
N GLY A 208 -25.24 -4.77 14.15
CA GLY A 208 -25.52 -3.99 15.37
C GLY A 208 -25.87 -2.52 15.11
N PRO A 209 -26.42 -1.84 16.14
CA PRO A 209 -26.97 -0.49 16.00
C PRO A 209 -25.89 0.56 15.75
N PHE A 210 -24.71 0.46 16.35
CA PHE A 210 -23.63 1.43 16.17
C PHE A 210 -23.11 1.41 14.73
N ILE A 211 -22.90 0.25 14.13
CA ILE A 211 -22.45 0.16 12.74
C ILE A 211 -23.51 0.69 11.78
N LYS A 212 -24.81 0.43 12.05
CA LYS A 212 -25.92 1.04 11.31
C LYS A 212 -25.89 2.56 11.38
N GLU A 213 -25.62 3.13 12.54
CA GLU A 213 -25.44 4.58 12.73
C GLU A 213 -24.26 5.12 11.91
N VAL A 214 -23.12 4.43 11.97
CA VAL A 214 -21.89 4.83 11.25
C VAL A 214 -22.12 4.91 9.73
N VAL A 215 -22.83 3.93 9.15
CA VAL A 215 -23.07 3.88 7.69
C VAL A 215 -24.35 4.62 7.25
N ALA A 216 -25.14 5.15 8.17
CA ALA A 216 -26.36 5.88 7.86
C ALA A 216 -26.06 7.16 7.06
N PRO A 217 -26.99 7.60 6.17
CA PRO A 217 -26.83 8.85 5.46
C PRO A 217 -26.96 10.07 6.37
N GLY A 218 -26.36 11.19 5.99
CA GLY A 218 -26.46 12.45 6.72
C GLY A 218 -25.38 12.63 7.79
N LYS A 219 -25.63 13.53 8.73
CA LYS A 219 -24.67 13.85 9.81
C LYS A 219 -24.58 12.69 10.81
N ALA A 220 -23.41 12.53 11.41
CA ALA A 220 -23.21 11.61 12.52
C ALA A 220 -24.07 12.03 13.72
N ASN A 221 -24.68 11.06 14.41
CA ASN A 221 -25.57 11.32 15.55
C ASN A 221 -24.81 11.36 16.89
N SER A 222 -23.59 10.80 16.90
CA SER A 222 -22.73 10.75 18.09
C SER A 222 -21.30 11.16 17.75
N MET A 223 -20.55 11.60 18.76
CA MET A 223 -19.12 11.88 18.59
C MET A 223 -18.36 10.61 18.14
N ALA A 224 -18.71 9.46 18.64
CA ALA A 224 -18.08 8.19 18.25
C ALA A 224 -18.31 7.87 16.77
N SER A 225 -19.54 8.06 16.24
CA SER A 225 -19.83 7.85 14.81
C SER A 225 -19.17 8.91 13.93
N SER A 226 -19.04 10.16 14.40
CA SER A 226 -18.30 11.21 13.71
C SER A 226 -16.82 10.86 13.62
N LEU A 227 -16.20 10.48 14.74
CA LEU A 227 -14.81 10.07 14.81
C LEU A 227 -14.51 8.90 13.87
N VAL A 228 -15.38 7.89 13.80
CA VAL A 228 -15.23 6.77 12.88
C VAL A 228 -15.22 7.25 11.42
N ARG A 229 -16.19 8.07 11.02
CA ARG A 229 -16.29 8.59 9.65
C ARG A 229 -15.08 9.45 9.28
N ASN A 230 -14.65 10.32 10.20
CA ASN A 230 -13.49 11.17 9.99
C ASN A 230 -12.19 10.38 9.97
N SER A 231 -12.07 9.30 10.74
CA SER A 231 -10.92 8.38 10.70
C SER A 231 -10.85 7.59 9.39
N VAL A 232 -11.98 7.17 8.82
CA VAL A 232 -12.02 6.52 7.50
C VAL A 232 -11.65 7.50 6.38
N GLU A 233 -12.15 8.73 6.45
CA GLU A 233 -11.77 9.78 5.48
C GLU A 233 -10.29 10.15 5.62
N MET A 234 -9.78 10.27 6.84
CA MET A 234 -8.37 10.49 7.12
C MET A 234 -7.50 9.36 6.52
N ALA A 235 -7.90 8.10 6.70
CA ALA A 235 -7.16 6.97 6.15
C ALA A 235 -7.10 6.99 4.61
N ARG A 236 -8.17 7.48 3.94
CA ARG A 236 -8.20 7.68 2.49
C ARG A 236 -7.27 8.81 2.05
N VAL A 237 -7.34 9.96 2.73
CA VAL A 237 -6.54 11.14 2.38
C VAL A 237 -5.05 10.91 2.64
N SER A 238 -4.72 10.17 3.69
CA SER A 238 -3.32 9.87 4.07
C SER A 238 -2.59 8.96 3.06
N GLU A 239 -3.29 8.30 2.14
CA GLU A 239 -2.65 7.61 1.00
C GLU A 239 -1.82 8.57 0.12
N ASN A 240 -2.18 9.85 0.10
CA ASN A 240 -1.46 10.91 -0.61
C ASN A 240 -0.48 11.70 0.29
N GLY A 241 -0.23 11.22 1.50
CA GLY A 241 0.65 11.86 2.49
C GLY A 241 -0.09 12.60 3.61
N TRP A 242 0.71 13.18 4.52
CA TRP A 242 0.22 13.80 5.75
C TRP A 242 0.02 15.33 5.64
N SER A 243 0.07 15.88 4.44
CA SER A 243 0.02 17.33 4.17
C SER A 243 -0.97 17.65 3.05
N GLY A 244 -1.43 18.89 3.00
CA GLY A 244 -2.30 19.40 1.95
C GLY A 244 -3.70 19.75 2.42
N ALA A 245 -4.43 20.51 1.60
CA ALA A 245 -5.73 21.10 1.96
C ALA A 245 -6.81 20.06 2.33
N GLU A 246 -6.79 18.86 1.74
CA GLU A 246 -7.74 17.79 2.12
C GLU A 246 -7.42 17.25 3.51
N MET A 247 -6.13 17.01 3.81
CA MET A 247 -5.72 16.56 5.12
C MET A 247 -6.02 17.61 6.20
N ASP A 248 -5.76 18.89 5.92
CA ASP A 248 -6.05 19.98 6.88
C ASP A 248 -7.55 20.03 7.23
N LYS A 249 -8.45 19.89 6.26
CA LYS A 249 -9.90 19.81 6.50
C LYS A 249 -10.31 18.60 7.35
N VAL A 250 -9.65 17.45 7.16
CA VAL A 250 -9.94 16.26 7.99
C VAL A 250 -9.42 16.44 9.40
N LEU A 251 -8.25 17.05 9.57
CA LEU A 251 -7.69 17.37 10.89
C LEU A 251 -8.55 18.37 11.66
N GLU A 252 -9.15 19.37 10.99
CA GLU A 252 -10.13 20.28 11.62
C GLU A 252 -11.35 19.50 12.15
N LYS A 253 -11.92 18.60 11.36
CA LYS A 253 -13.06 17.76 11.80
C LYS A 253 -12.71 16.85 12.98
N LEU A 254 -11.52 16.23 12.93
CA LEU A 254 -11.03 15.43 14.06
C LEU A 254 -10.78 16.28 15.30
N SER A 255 -10.29 17.51 15.13
CA SER A 255 -10.13 18.49 16.21
C SER A 255 -11.46 18.82 16.88
N ASP A 256 -12.53 19.00 16.10
CA ASP A 256 -13.88 19.23 16.61
C ASP A 256 -14.41 18.01 17.40
N ASP A 257 -14.10 16.79 16.92
CA ASP A 257 -14.56 15.54 17.55
C ASP A 257 -13.89 15.29 18.93
N ILE A 258 -12.57 15.56 19.06
CA ILE A 258 -11.79 15.13 20.24
C ILE A 258 -11.26 16.29 21.10
N GLY A 259 -11.34 17.54 20.63
CA GLY A 259 -10.93 18.73 21.38
C GLY A 259 -9.43 18.97 21.42
N GLU A 260 -8.64 18.32 20.56
CA GLU A 260 -7.19 18.50 20.43
C GLU A 260 -6.84 19.38 19.23
N THR A 261 -5.65 19.97 19.22
CA THR A 261 -5.21 20.81 18.11
C THR A 261 -4.90 19.98 16.85
N PRO A 262 -5.15 20.50 15.64
CA PRO A 262 -4.83 19.79 14.39
C PRO A 262 -3.36 19.33 14.28
N ALA A 263 -2.41 20.10 14.84
CA ALA A 263 -1.01 19.74 14.86
C ALA A 263 -0.73 18.53 15.77
N ALA A 264 -1.27 18.53 17.00
CA ALA A 264 -1.14 17.40 17.93
C ALA A 264 -1.78 16.13 17.36
N ILE A 265 -2.96 16.26 16.71
CA ILE A 265 -3.63 15.14 16.06
C ILE A 265 -2.76 14.59 14.93
N ARG A 266 -2.19 15.42 14.07
CA ARG A 266 -1.31 15.00 12.98
C ARG A 266 -0.11 14.18 13.48
N ASP A 267 0.52 14.60 14.55
CA ASP A 267 1.65 13.87 15.12
C ASP A 267 1.20 12.54 15.75
N GLN A 268 0.05 12.53 16.42
CA GLN A 268 -0.54 11.30 16.95
C GLN A 268 -0.91 10.31 15.84
N LEU A 269 -1.47 10.77 14.72
CA LEU A 269 -1.82 9.94 13.57
C LEU A 269 -0.61 9.23 12.98
N LYS A 270 0.55 9.90 12.91
CA LYS A 270 1.80 9.28 12.42
C LYS A 270 2.29 8.17 13.36
N VAL A 271 2.19 8.39 14.68
CA VAL A 271 2.54 7.35 15.67
C VAL A 271 1.58 6.16 15.56
N ASN A 272 0.28 6.41 15.47
CA ASN A 272 -0.73 5.37 15.38
C ASN A 272 -0.61 4.55 14.07
N ALA A 273 -0.11 5.14 12.97
CA ALA A 273 0.13 4.42 11.73
C ALA A 273 1.14 3.26 11.88
N GLN A 274 2.13 3.42 12.78
CA GLN A 274 3.05 2.35 13.12
C GLN A 274 2.36 1.20 13.86
N GLU A 275 1.39 1.52 14.73
CA GLU A 275 0.58 0.50 15.40
C GLU A 275 -0.32 -0.24 14.40
N ALA A 276 -0.90 0.47 13.40
CA ALA A 276 -1.68 -0.16 12.33
C ALA A 276 -0.88 -1.23 11.59
N SER A 277 0.41 -1.00 11.39
CA SER A 277 1.33 -1.97 10.77
C SER A 277 1.51 -3.22 11.62
N LYS A 278 1.70 -3.05 12.92
CA LYS A 278 1.83 -4.20 13.85
C LYS A 278 0.54 -5.02 13.89
N VAL A 279 -0.61 -4.34 13.88
CA VAL A 279 -1.93 -5.00 13.82
C VAL A 279 -2.08 -5.78 12.51
N ALA A 280 -1.72 -5.21 11.36
CA ALA A 280 -1.76 -5.90 10.07
C ALA A 280 -0.88 -7.17 10.05
N VAL A 281 0.36 -7.09 10.56
CA VAL A 281 1.25 -8.25 10.69
C VAL A 281 0.62 -9.32 11.58
N SER A 282 0.00 -8.91 12.69
CA SER A 282 -0.63 -9.85 13.65
C SER A 282 -1.88 -10.50 13.08
N LEU A 283 -2.60 -9.81 12.18
CA LEU A 283 -3.70 -10.37 11.39
C LEU A 283 -3.25 -11.32 10.29
N GLY A 284 -1.94 -11.48 10.07
CA GLY A 284 -1.37 -12.38 9.06
C GLY A 284 -1.29 -11.80 7.66
N ILE A 285 -1.35 -10.48 7.52
CA ILE A 285 -1.29 -9.75 6.24
C ILE A 285 -0.12 -8.76 6.18
N PRO A 286 1.13 -9.22 6.33
CA PRO A 286 2.30 -8.34 6.30
C PRO A 286 2.42 -7.55 4.97
N GLN A 287 1.92 -8.08 3.85
CA GLN A 287 1.91 -7.39 2.56
C GLN A 287 1.14 -6.07 2.56
N VAL A 288 0.17 -5.92 3.45
CA VAL A 288 -0.63 -4.69 3.59
C VAL A 288 0.18 -3.57 4.26
N THR A 289 1.22 -3.91 5.00
CA THR A 289 2.03 -2.92 5.71
C THR A 289 2.70 -1.90 4.79
N ALA A 290 3.12 -2.31 3.59
CA ALA A 290 3.70 -1.42 2.59
C ALA A 290 2.69 -0.40 2.02
N LEU A 291 1.39 -0.64 2.20
CA LEU A 291 0.31 0.23 1.75
C LEU A 291 -0.19 1.19 2.83
N LEU A 292 0.27 1.01 4.08
CA LEU A 292 -0.12 1.86 5.20
C LEU A 292 0.68 3.16 5.19
N PRO A 293 0.05 4.34 5.40
CA PRO A 293 0.74 5.60 5.56
C PRO A 293 1.63 5.55 6.80
N GLY A 294 2.93 5.76 6.66
CA GLY A 294 3.88 5.65 7.76
C GLY A 294 4.71 4.36 7.73
N ASN A 295 4.27 3.31 7.02
CA ASN A 295 5.07 2.21 6.52
C ASN A 295 5.30 2.24 4.98
N GLN A 296 4.58 3.03 4.26
CA GLN A 296 5.37 3.88 3.39
C GLN A 296 6.32 4.53 4.40
N GLU A 297 7.51 4.01 4.56
CA GLU A 297 8.68 4.74 5.02
C GLU A 297 8.41 6.12 4.54
N SER A 298 8.14 7.09 5.47
CA SER A 298 7.77 8.47 5.15
C SER A 298 8.47 8.73 3.87
N ALA A 299 7.71 8.86 2.75
CA ALA A 299 8.34 8.79 1.45
C ALA A 299 9.68 9.38 1.72
N PRO A 300 10.75 8.57 1.82
CA PRO A 300 11.85 8.85 2.75
C PRO A 300 12.26 10.23 2.38
N ASP A 301 12.30 11.17 3.34
CA ASP A 301 12.79 12.54 3.06
C ASP A 301 13.85 12.36 2.04
N ALA A 302 13.62 12.78 0.78
CA ALA A 302 14.27 12.35 -0.45
C ALA A 302 15.62 11.73 -0.12
N PRO A 303 15.81 10.42 -0.15
CA PRO A 303 16.59 9.62 0.78
C PRO A 303 17.85 10.34 1.13
N ALA A 304 18.01 10.68 2.38
CA ALA A 304 19.03 11.67 2.81
C ALA A 304 20.32 11.19 2.23
N MET A 305 20.94 12.03 1.41
CA MET A 305 22.22 11.70 0.79
C MET A 305 23.19 11.37 1.92
N ASP A 306 23.71 10.15 1.91
CA ASP A 306 24.76 9.74 2.83
C ASP A 306 26.11 10.24 2.30
N SER A 307 26.48 11.42 2.71
CA SER A 307 27.71 12.07 2.26
C SER A 307 28.96 11.28 2.66
N ASP A 308 28.94 10.58 3.78
CA ASP A 308 30.06 9.77 4.25
C ASP A 308 30.21 8.51 3.36
N LEU A 309 29.10 7.84 3.09
CA LEU A 309 29.07 6.70 2.17
C LEU A 309 29.42 7.11 0.74
N GLN A 310 28.95 8.29 0.29
CA GLN A 310 29.32 8.84 -1.03
C GLN A 310 30.82 9.03 -1.13
N LEU A 311 31.44 9.63 -0.12
CA LEU A 311 32.90 9.84 -0.09
C LEU A 311 33.66 8.52 -0.05
N GLN A 312 33.16 7.55 0.71
CA GLN A 312 33.76 6.20 0.78
C GLN A 312 33.74 5.54 -0.62
N ILE A 313 32.58 5.47 -1.27
CA ILE A 313 32.46 4.83 -2.59
C ILE A 313 33.29 5.57 -3.66
N LEU A 314 33.35 6.89 -3.60
CA LEU A 314 34.22 7.67 -4.50
C LEU A 314 35.71 7.37 -4.27
N ARG A 315 36.16 7.11 -3.04
CA ARG A 315 37.52 6.66 -2.74
C ARG A 315 37.78 5.26 -3.31
N GLU A 316 36.87 4.33 -3.12
CA GLU A 316 36.95 2.97 -3.67
C GLU A 316 37.00 2.98 -5.19
N LEU A 317 36.18 3.82 -5.86
CA LEU A 317 36.25 4.07 -7.31
C LEU A 317 37.59 4.59 -7.74
N THR A 318 38.15 5.56 -7.01
CA THR A 318 39.46 6.14 -7.32
C THR A 318 40.60 5.11 -7.18
N GLN A 319 40.51 4.24 -6.16
CA GLN A 319 41.47 3.17 -5.97
C GLN A 319 41.36 2.10 -7.07
N ALA A 320 40.13 1.67 -7.40
CA ALA A 320 39.92 0.73 -8.52
C ALA A 320 40.44 1.26 -9.86
N LEU A 321 40.34 2.59 -10.10
CA LEU A 321 40.90 3.24 -11.27
C LEU A 321 42.41 3.26 -11.29
N ALA A 322 43.06 3.38 -10.12
CA ALA A 322 44.53 3.46 -10.00
C ALA A 322 45.22 2.09 -10.19
N GLU A 323 44.62 1.02 -9.71
CA GLU A 323 45.18 -0.33 -9.74
C GLU A 323 45.04 -0.98 -11.12
N LYS A 324 43.94 -1.61 -11.40
CA LYS A 324 43.60 -2.23 -12.69
C LYS A 324 42.10 -2.11 -12.93
N PRO A 325 41.69 -1.07 -13.66
CA PRO A 325 40.27 -0.81 -13.79
C PRO A 325 39.51 -1.95 -14.49
N ASP A 326 38.57 -2.55 -13.79
CA ASP A 326 37.56 -3.46 -14.35
C ASP A 326 36.23 -2.69 -14.47
N ILE A 327 35.73 -2.61 -15.68
CA ILE A 327 34.44 -1.90 -15.94
C ILE A 327 33.28 -2.49 -15.18
N ASN A 328 33.26 -3.80 -14.94
CA ASN A 328 32.15 -4.43 -14.20
C ASN A 328 32.18 -4.04 -12.71
N GLU A 329 33.35 -3.97 -12.11
CA GLU A 329 33.57 -3.54 -10.73
C GLU A 329 33.20 -2.05 -10.58
N VAL A 330 33.74 -1.18 -11.47
CA VAL A 330 33.40 0.24 -11.46
C VAL A 330 31.92 0.49 -11.65
N CYS A 331 31.26 -0.19 -12.60
CA CYS A 331 29.82 -0.06 -12.78
C CYS A 331 29.02 -0.55 -11.57
N GLN A 332 29.52 -1.56 -10.84
CA GLN A 332 28.88 -2.03 -9.62
C GLN A 332 28.96 -0.97 -8.52
N LEU A 333 30.13 -0.40 -8.29
CA LEU A 333 30.34 0.67 -7.32
C LEU A 333 29.50 1.92 -7.65
N VAL A 334 29.39 2.27 -8.93
CA VAL A 334 28.56 3.40 -9.39
C VAL A 334 27.07 3.14 -9.12
N ILE A 335 26.56 1.93 -9.42
CA ILE A 335 25.16 1.57 -9.11
C ILE A 335 24.92 1.64 -7.61
N GLU A 336 25.83 1.10 -6.81
CA GLU A 336 25.73 1.13 -5.36
C GLU A 336 25.76 2.57 -4.82
N GLY A 337 26.63 3.41 -5.32
CA GLY A 337 26.70 4.83 -4.99
C GLY A 337 25.41 5.58 -5.33
N ILE A 338 24.88 5.36 -6.53
CA ILE A 338 23.61 5.97 -6.96
C ILE A 338 22.45 5.48 -6.09
N HIS A 339 22.39 4.19 -5.79
CA HIS A 339 21.27 3.62 -5.02
C HIS A 339 21.36 3.95 -3.54
N ARG A 340 22.52 3.75 -2.90
CA ARG A 340 22.70 3.86 -1.44
C ARG A 340 23.17 5.23 -0.97
N ALA A 341 24.16 5.82 -1.64
CA ALA A 341 24.77 7.06 -1.18
C ALA A 341 24.01 8.31 -1.63
N ILE A 342 23.47 8.34 -2.84
CA ILE A 342 22.55 9.41 -3.26
C ILE A 342 21.07 9.08 -3.02
N GLY A 343 20.76 7.85 -2.69
CA GLY A 343 19.42 7.45 -2.27
C GLY A 343 18.41 7.34 -3.42
N MET A 344 18.84 7.03 -4.63
CA MET A 344 17.91 6.76 -5.73
C MET A 344 17.27 5.39 -5.57
N GLN A 345 15.93 5.33 -5.62
CA GLN A 345 15.19 4.10 -5.33
C GLN A 345 15.34 3.02 -6.38
N ARG A 346 15.41 3.42 -7.66
CA ARG A 346 15.58 2.51 -8.78
C ARG A 346 16.73 2.98 -9.64
N VAL A 347 17.59 2.04 -10.01
CA VAL A 347 18.80 2.33 -10.81
C VAL A 347 18.95 1.26 -11.89
N ALA A 348 19.28 1.68 -13.11
CA ALA A 348 19.64 0.80 -14.20
C ALA A 348 20.94 1.24 -14.89
N LEU A 349 21.76 0.28 -15.25
CA LEU A 349 22.82 0.44 -16.23
C LEU A 349 22.41 -0.31 -17.49
N LEU A 350 22.27 0.42 -18.59
CA LEU A 350 22.10 -0.13 -19.92
C LEU A 350 23.42 -0.05 -20.67
N MET A 351 23.74 -1.09 -21.42
CA MET A 351 24.95 -1.15 -22.26
C MET A 351 24.58 -1.51 -23.70
N THR A 352 25.42 -1.09 -24.63
CA THR A 352 25.24 -1.41 -26.05
C THR A 352 25.26 -2.93 -26.26
N ASP A 353 24.28 -3.42 -27.00
CA ASP A 353 24.16 -4.83 -27.39
C ASP A 353 25.20 -5.22 -28.46
N ARG A 354 25.17 -6.48 -28.89
CA ARG A 354 26.11 -6.99 -29.93
C ARG A 354 25.86 -6.37 -31.28
N SER A 355 24.67 -5.90 -31.60
CA SER A 355 24.38 -5.21 -32.88
C SER A 355 24.94 -3.80 -32.92
N GLY A 356 25.18 -3.19 -31.77
CA GLY A 356 25.60 -1.82 -31.64
C GLY A 356 24.50 -0.78 -31.77
N GLU A 357 23.24 -1.21 -31.94
CA GLU A 357 22.10 -0.33 -32.21
C GLU A 357 21.23 -0.09 -30.97
N LEU A 358 21.22 -1.02 -30.00
CA LEU A 358 20.39 -0.99 -28.82
C LEU A 358 21.22 -0.80 -27.56
N LEU A 359 20.63 -0.11 -26.58
CA LEU A 359 21.05 -0.14 -25.18
C LEU A 359 20.13 -1.10 -24.44
N VAL A 360 20.70 -2.15 -23.86
CA VAL A 360 19.97 -3.19 -23.14
C VAL A 360 20.40 -3.23 -21.67
N PRO A 361 19.53 -3.60 -20.73
CA PRO A 361 19.85 -3.65 -19.33
C PRO A 361 21.01 -4.62 -19.04
N ARG A 362 22.03 -4.14 -18.40
CA ARG A 362 23.16 -4.94 -17.95
C ARG A 362 23.08 -5.21 -16.44
N LYS A 363 22.70 -4.18 -15.68
CA LYS A 363 22.48 -4.25 -14.24
C LYS A 363 21.26 -3.41 -13.88
N VAL A 364 20.47 -3.88 -12.94
CA VAL A 364 19.32 -3.16 -12.39
C VAL A 364 19.29 -3.35 -10.87
N GLY A 365 18.86 -2.33 -10.15
CA GLY A 365 18.75 -2.33 -8.69
C GLY A 365 17.53 -1.52 -8.23
N GLY A 366 16.98 -1.89 -7.07
CA GLY A 366 15.80 -1.27 -6.48
C GLY A 366 14.52 -2.09 -6.66
N ARG A 367 13.48 -1.75 -5.88
CA ARG A 367 12.18 -2.45 -5.94
C ARG A 367 11.40 -2.04 -7.19
N GLY A 368 10.67 -2.98 -7.80
CA GLY A 368 9.85 -2.72 -8.99
C GLY A 368 10.68 -2.58 -10.28
N THR A 369 11.87 -3.18 -10.32
CA THR A 369 12.73 -3.21 -11.51
C THR A 369 12.79 -4.59 -12.18
N GLU A 370 11.94 -5.52 -11.78
CA GLU A 370 11.94 -6.91 -12.25
C GLU A 370 11.73 -6.99 -13.75
N GLU A 371 10.75 -6.24 -14.28
CA GLU A 371 10.44 -6.17 -15.70
C GLU A 371 11.48 -5.38 -16.52
N TRP A 372 12.34 -4.58 -15.88
CA TRP A 372 13.35 -3.78 -16.58
C TRP A 372 14.39 -4.66 -17.28
N ARG A 373 14.67 -5.84 -16.77
CA ARG A 373 15.66 -6.75 -17.36
C ARG A 373 15.31 -7.18 -18.77
N GLU A 374 14.02 -7.27 -19.07
CA GLU A 374 13.52 -7.74 -20.36
C GLU A 374 13.05 -6.60 -21.28
N HIS A 375 12.52 -5.53 -20.69
CA HIS A 375 11.76 -4.53 -21.44
C HIS A 375 12.38 -3.14 -21.51
N PHE A 376 13.37 -2.81 -20.67
CA PHE A 376 14.00 -1.50 -20.67
C PHE A 376 15.06 -1.38 -21.79
N VAL A 377 14.64 -1.37 -23.04
CA VAL A 377 15.50 -1.33 -24.23
C VAL A 377 15.36 0.03 -24.92
N ILE A 378 16.49 0.70 -25.21
CA ILE A 378 16.54 2.02 -25.84
C ILE A 378 17.29 1.91 -27.17
N LYS A 379 16.70 2.46 -28.24
CA LYS A 379 17.40 2.63 -29.51
C LYS A 379 18.40 3.78 -29.46
N LYS A 380 19.62 3.55 -29.86
CA LYS A 380 20.72 4.57 -29.81
C LYS A 380 20.51 5.74 -30.76
N ASP A 381 19.71 5.59 -31.80
CA ASP A 381 19.35 6.64 -32.75
C ASP A 381 18.34 7.65 -32.11
N GLY A 382 17.89 7.40 -30.86
CA GLY A 382 16.94 8.24 -30.18
C GLY A 382 15.50 8.04 -30.67
N THR A 383 15.27 7.10 -31.58
CA THR A 383 13.91 6.78 -32.03
C THR A 383 13.20 5.87 -31.04
N GLY A 384 11.88 5.95 -31.08
CA GLY A 384 11.05 5.17 -30.17
C GLY A 384 10.86 5.87 -28.81
N PRO A 385 10.13 5.21 -27.98
CA PRO A 385 9.53 5.77 -26.78
C PRO A 385 10.52 6.22 -25.73
N LEU A 386 11.58 5.45 -25.52
CA LEU A 386 12.61 5.72 -24.53
C LEU A 386 13.77 6.58 -25.09
N GLY A 387 13.67 7.00 -26.35
CA GLY A 387 14.65 7.90 -26.97
C GLY A 387 14.94 9.17 -26.17
N PRO A 388 13.93 9.83 -25.58
CA PRO A 388 14.13 11.02 -24.73
C PRO A 388 14.99 10.79 -23.47
N LEU A 389 15.23 9.54 -23.05
CA LEU A 389 16.15 9.22 -21.95
C LEU A 389 17.63 9.43 -22.32
N LEU A 390 17.96 9.54 -23.62
CA LEU A 390 19.33 9.80 -24.06
C LEU A 390 19.68 11.27 -23.77
N PRO A 391 20.59 11.56 -22.83
CA PRO A 391 20.93 12.93 -22.49
C PRO A 391 21.76 13.56 -23.64
N HIS A 392 21.50 14.82 -23.95
CA HIS A 392 22.27 15.59 -24.89
C HIS A 392 23.72 15.89 -24.43
N GLY A 393 23.96 15.77 -23.11
CA GLY A 393 25.26 15.93 -22.45
C GLY A 393 25.74 14.67 -21.74
N THR A 394 26.51 14.85 -20.66
CA THR A 394 26.94 13.75 -19.80
C THR A 394 25.82 13.28 -18.88
N CYS A 395 25.10 14.22 -18.28
CA CYS A 395 23.95 13.96 -17.38
C CYS A 395 22.83 14.94 -17.68
N ALA A 396 21.59 14.50 -17.49
CA ALA A 396 20.39 15.33 -17.61
C ALA A 396 19.28 14.81 -16.69
N VAL A 397 18.35 15.70 -16.37
CA VAL A 397 17.06 15.33 -15.80
C VAL A 397 16.14 14.96 -16.96
N TYR A 398 15.54 13.80 -16.89
CA TYR A 398 14.47 13.37 -17.79
C TYR A 398 13.14 13.76 -17.19
N GLU A 399 12.38 14.57 -17.93
CA GLU A 399 11.01 14.94 -17.57
C GLU A 399 10.03 14.00 -18.29
N PRO A 400 9.19 13.25 -17.54
CA PRO A 400 8.14 12.42 -18.15
C PRO A 400 7.20 13.33 -18.96
N ARG A 401 7.06 13.07 -20.24
CA ARG A 401 6.11 13.80 -21.07
C ARG A 401 4.69 13.39 -20.67
N LYS A 402 3.76 14.37 -20.57
CA LYS A 402 2.32 14.11 -20.54
C LYS A 402 2.00 13.25 -21.75
N GLN A 403 1.37 12.10 -21.51
CA GLN A 403 1.07 11.04 -22.46
C GLN A 403 0.74 11.54 -23.87
N THR A 404 1.44 11.00 -24.86
CA THR A 404 0.90 10.83 -26.22
C THR A 404 0.22 9.47 -26.22
N GLU A 405 -1.06 9.42 -26.59
CA GLU A 405 -1.90 8.22 -26.63
C GLU A 405 -1.17 7.04 -27.27
N GLY A 406 -1.16 5.89 -26.61
CA GLY A 406 -0.88 4.60 -27.21
C GLY A 406 0.44 3.93 -26.90
N VAL A 407 1.27 4.40 -25.96
CA VAL A 407 2.53 3.72 -25.66
C VAL A 407 2.72 3.44 -24.15
N PRO A 408 2.91 2.17 -23.74
CA PRO A 408 2.91 1.75 -22.35
C PRO A 408 4.24 2.00 -21.60
N TYR A 409 4.81 3.24 -21.67
CA TYR A 409 6.05 3.55 -20.90
C TYR A 409 5.83 3.70 -19.43
N ASP A 410 4.67 4.25 -19.06
CA ASP A 410 4.30 4.58 -17.68
C ASP A 410 4.32 3.35 -16.76
N ARG A 411 4.29 2.16 -17.36
CA ARG A 411 4.35 0.91 -16.61
C ARG A 411 5.73 0.63 -16.02
N TRP A 412 6.80 1.08 -16.69
CA TRP A 412 8.19 0.80 -16.25
C TRP A 412 8.91 2.01 -15.71
N LEU A 413 8.69 3.18 -16.33
CA LEU A 413 9.22 4.46 -15.89
C LEU A 413 8.16 5.15 -15.05
N GLY A 414 8.52 5.73 -13.93
CA GLY A 414 7.55 6.46 -13.12
C GLY A 414 7.06 7.75 -13.78
N LYS A 415 6.01 8.33 -13.23
CA LYS A 415 5.46 9.64 -13.63
C LYS A 415 6.29 10.82 -13.08
N VAL A 416 7.41 10.57 -12.41
CA VAL A 416 8.30 11.59 -11.82
C VAL A 416 9.55 11.77 -12.63
N PRO A 417 10.18 12.97 -12.57
CA PRO A 417 11.48 13.21 -13.19
C PRO A 417 12.53 12.19 -12.75
N ALA A 418 13.43 11.86 -13.67
CA ALA A 418 14.49 10.87 -13.47
C ALA A 418 15.85 11.43 -13.87
N LEU A 419 16.93 10.80 -13.41
CA LEU A 419 18.30 11.14 -13.79
C LEU A 419 18.80 10.19 -14.88
N ALA A 420 19.40 10.73 -15.91
CA ALA A 420 20.02 9.97 -16.99
C ALA A 420 21.47 10.42 -17.19
N GLY A 421 22.40 9.47 -17.30
CA GLY A 421 23.83 9.73 -17.50
C GLY A 421 24.44 8.86 -18.57
N SER A 422 25.03 9.46 -19.62
CA SER A 422 25.59 8.73 -20.73
C SER A 422 27.04 8.31 -20.49
N LEU A 423 27.39 7.10 -20.96
CA LEU A 423 28.77 6.61 -21.07
C LEU A 423 29.20 6.57 -22.54
N LYS A 424 30.36 7.14 -22.83
CA LYS A 424 30.90 7.22 -24.19
C LYS A 424 32.32 6.64 -24.28
N ALA A 425 32.58 5.79 -25.26
CA ALA A 425 33.93 5.34 -25.60
C ALA A 425 34.31 5.85 -26.98
N LYS A 426 35.45 6.54 -27.08
CA LYS A 426 35.92 7.17 -28.34
C LYS A 426 34.81 8.03 -29.01
N GLY A 427 34.05 8.77 -28.21
CA GLY A 427 32.96 9.64 -28.69
C GLY A 427 31.64 8.94 -29.02
N ARG A 428 31.59 7.61 -28.99
CA ARG A 428 30.37 6.84 -29.27
C ARG A 428 29.68 6.44 -27.99
N LEU A 429 28.34 6.53 -27.95
CA LEU A 429 27.51 6.08 -26.83
C LEU A 429 27.63 4.56 -26.66
N VAL A 430 28.09 4.12 -25.50
CA VAL A 430 28.26 2.70 -25.15
C VAL A 430 27.40 2.25 -23.96
N GLY A 431 26.88 3.19 -23.18
CA GLY A 431 26.03 2.88 -22.02
C GLY A 431 25.25 4.08 -21.53
N LEU A 432 24.28 3.80 -20.68
CA LEU A 432 23.42 4.78 -20.01
C LEU A 432 23.15 4.33 -18.58
N PHE A 433 23.36 5.20 -17.62
CA PHE A 433 22.81 5.07 -16.29
C PHE A 433 21.47 5.80 -16.22
N TYR A 434 20.48 5.15 -15.64
CA TYR A 434 19.16 5.70 -15.34
C TYR A 434 18.87 5.53 -13.86
N ALA A 435 18.30 6.55 -13.22
CA ALA A 435 17.88 6.47 -11.83
C ALA A 435 16.64 7.32 -11.57
N ASP A 436 15.68 6.78 -10.80
CA ASP A 436 14.48 7.49 -10.40
C ASP A 436 14.03 7.17 -8.95
N ASN A 437 13.09 7.97 -8.49
CA ASN A 437 12.37 7.80 -7.22
C ASN A 437 10.87 7.58 -7.45
N ALA A 438 10.49 6.92 -8.52
CA ALA A 438 9.11 6.79 -8.96
C ALA A 438 8.22 6.01 -7.97
N ALA A 439 8.80 5.04 -7.26
CA ALA A 439 8.06 4.28 -6.26
C ALA A 439 7.56 5.14 -5.08
N ALA A 440 8.28 6.25 -4.78
CA ALA A 440 7.90 7.19 -3.72
C ALA A 440 7.39 8.55 -4.24
N GLY A 441 7.39 8.77 -5.56
CA GLY A 441 6.86 9.99 -6.15
C GLY A 441 7.75 11.23 -6.01
N TYR A 442 9.07 11.09 -5.75
CA TYR A 442 9.97 12.24 -5.58
C TYR A 442 10.65 12.70 -6.84
N VAL A 443 10.77 14.02 -6.94
CA VAL A 443 11.65 14.68 -7.88
C VAL A 443 13.07 14.66 -7.32
N PRO A 444 14.08 14.20 -8.09
CA PRO A 444 15.48 14.28 -7.67
C PRO A 444 15.90 15.73 -7.38
N SER A 445 16.59 15.94 -6.25
CA SER A 445 17.11 17.27 -5.88
C SER A 445 18.31 17.68 -6.73
N GLU A 446 18.63 18.98 -6.75
CA GLU A 446 19.86 19.49 -7.41
C GLU A 446 21.12 18.83 -6.84
N GLN A 447 21.15 18.57 -5.54
CA GLN A 447 22.26 17.88 -4.89
C GLN A 447 22.38 16.43 -5.36
N GLN A 448 21.26 15.71 -5.52
CA GLN A 448 21.25 14.37 -6.08
C GLN A 448 21.73 14.34 -7.54
N LEU A 449 21.30 15.32 -8.35
CA LEU A 449 21.78 15.46 -9.73
C LEU A 449 23.29 15.70 -9.79
N ALA A 450 23.83 16.61 -8.96
CA ALA A 450 25.26 16.88 -8.89
C ALA A 450 26.07 15.63 -8.47
N ALA A 451 25.62 14.94 -7.42
CA ALA A 451 26.25 13.72 -6.94
C ALA A 451 26.18 12.58 -7.96
N PHE A 452 25.04 12.42 -8.64
CA PHE A 452 24.87 11.48 -9.76
C PHE A 452 25.88 11.79 -10.86
N GLY A 453 26.04 13.07 -11.22
CA GLY A 453 27.04 13.52 -12.20
C GLY A 453 28.48 13.11 -11.85
N HIS A 454 28.86 13.20 -10.57
CA HIS A 454 30.19 12.75 -10.11
C HIS A 454 30.38 11.23 -10.30
N PHE A 455 29.40 10.40 -9.99
CA PHE A 455 29.48 8.97 -10.23
C PHE A 455 29.60 8.63 -11.72
N ILE A 456 28.82 9.31 -12.58
CA ILE A 456 28.90 9.11 -14.03
C ILE A 456 30.24 9.53 -14.58
N GLN A 457 30.82 10.65 -14.10
CA GLN A 457 32.17 11.10 -14.52
C GLN A 457 33.26 10.09 -14.16
N ASN A 458 33.19 9.46 -12.96
CA ASN A 458 34.14 8.42 -12.59
C ASN A 458 34.01 7.16 -13.48
N ALA A 459 32.77 6.74 -13.77
CA ALA A 459 32.54 5.63 -14.71
C ALA A 459 33.06 5.97 -16.11
N GLN A 460 32.85 7.20 -16.57
CA GLN A 460 33.38 7.70 -17.86
C GLN A 460 34.89 7.72 -17.88
N LEU A 461 35.53 8.13 -16.80
CA LEU A 461 37.00 8.14 -16.67
C LEU A 461 37.59 6.73 -16.79
N CYS A 462 36.96 5.74 -16.11
CA CYS A 462 37.31 4.34 -16.21
C CYS A 462 37.34 3.85 -17.67
N LEU A 463 36.22 4.08 -18.39
CA LEU A 463 36.12 3.71 -19.80
C LEU A 463 37.19 4.36 -20.66
N THR A 464 37.53 5.63 -20.38
CA THR A 464 38.55 6.36 -21.10
C THR A 464 39.95 5.75 -20.87
N LEU A 465 40.28 5.45 -19.61
CA LEU A 465 41.56 4.83 -19.25
C LEU A 465 41.72 3.42 -19.85
N MET A 466 40.64 2.62 -19.84
CA MET A 466 40.65 1.29 -20.46
C MET A 466 40.80 1.38 -21.97
N SER A 467 40.16 2.36 -22.61
CA SER A 467 40.25 2.58 -24.08
C SER A 467 41.59 3.11 -24.52
N ALA A 468 42.39 3.72 -23.63
CA ALA A 468 43.73 4.22 -23.89
C ALA A 468 44.82 3.14 -23.71
N ARG A 469 44.54 2.08 -22.96
CA ARG A 469 45.45 0.96 -22.68
C ARG A 469 45.28 -0.24 -23.64
N GLY A 470 44.21 -0.29 -24.41
CA GLY A 470 43.92 -1.28 -25.45
C GLY A 470 43.93 -0.66 -26.84
#